data_d68994eccd13bf06a8eece5e2a635f4a
#
_entry.id   d68994eccd13bf06a8eece5e2a635f4a
#
_cell.length_a   1.000
_cell.length_b   1.000
_cell.length_c   1.000
_cell.angle_alpha   90.00
_cell.angle_beta   90.00
_cell.angle_gamma   90.00
#
_symmetry.space_group_name_H-M   'P 1'
#
loop_
_entity.id
_entity.type
_entity.pdbx_description
1 polymer ?
#
loop_
_entity_poly.entity_id
_entity_poly.type
_entity_poly.pdbx_seq_one_letter_code
_entity_poly.pdbx_strand_id
1 'polypeptide(L)'
;DRSVSRGLGDVYKRQIEHNGLTLNGVGSGTKIENIYVLESADDAIEFFGGTVNVTNLLAVNPDDDMFDFTQGYSGTLKNCYGVWENGYTSTEADPRGIEADGNLDGLYPTHLRQSDFRVENMTIVNNAADKADNVDRMQDVIKIRRGAKAAIVNALVKGTGGSIDLIDMSDSKGAGNADSSVSITNSLNLTGKKLNGTLNTFAEPAGNTGTEASLFTWTGYNFSSL
;
A
#
# COMPACT_ATOMS: atom_id res chain seq x y z
N ASP A 1 -8.78 20.70 -29.02
CA ASP A 1 -8.86 19.34 -29.54
C ASP A 1 -8.04 18.31 -28.77
N ARG A 2 -7.08 18.77 -28.00
CA ARG A 2 -6.32 17.91 -27.08
C ARG A 2 -7.15 17.47 -25.88
N SER A 3 -8.18 18.22 -25.52
CA SER A 3 -9.06 17.91 -24.40
C SER A 3 -10.00 16.71 -24.69
N VAL A 4 -10.40 16.55 -25.94
CA VAL A 4 -11.29 15.43 -26.34
C VAL A 4 -10.52 14.12 -26.40
N SER A 5 -9.28 14.13 -26.87
CA SER A 5 -8.41 12.94 -26.89
C SER A 5 -8.00 12.49 -25.50
N ARG A 6 -7.70 13.44 -24.60
CA ARG A 6 -7.42 13.12 -23.18
C ARG A 6 -8.66 12.58 -22.48
N GLY A 7 -9.83 13.16 -22.72
CA GLY A 7 -11.06 12.71 -22.10
C GLY A 7 -11.44 11.28 -22.50
N LEU A 8 -11.19 10.87 -23.73
CA LEU A 8 -11.44 9.50 -24.17
C LEU A 8 -10.42 8.51 -23.61
N GLY A 9 -9.15 8.89 -23.54
CA GLY A 9 -8.10 8.07 -22.92
C GLY A 9 -8.33 7.86 -21.45
N ASP A 10 -8.61 8.94 -20.71
CA ASP A 10 -8.91 8.87 -19.27
C ASP A 10 -10.22 8.11 -18.98
N VAL A 11 -11.24 8.26 -19.83
CA VAL A 11 -12.48 7.50 -19.69
C VAL A 11 -12.24 6.00 -19.90
N TYR A 12 -11.43 5.62 -20.88
CA TYR A 12 -11.09 4.21 -21.10
C TYR A 12 -10.19 3.65 -20.01
N LYS A 13 -9.18 4.39 -19.54
CA LYS A 13 -8.36 3.99 -18.40
C LYS A 13 -9.22 3.82 -17.15
N ARG A 14 -10.04 4.83 -16.79
CA ARG A 14 -10.93 4.78 -15.62
C ARG A 14 -12.03 3.71 -15.70
N GLN A 15 -12.34 3.21 -16.90
CA GLN A 15 -13.28 2.10 -17.06
C GLN A 15 -12.63 0.72 -16.84
N ILE A 16 -11.30 0.65 -16.82
CA ILE A 16 -10.54 -0.58 -16.69
C ILE A 16 -9.85 -0.65 -15.31
N GLU A 17 -9.63 0.49 -14.67
CA GLU A 17 -9.05 0.60 -13.34
C GLU A 17 -10.05 0.09 -12.29
N HIS A 18 -9.84 -1.12 -11.81
CA HIS A 18 -10.66 -1.74 -10.78
C HIS A 18 -9.75 -2.34 -9.71
N ASN A 19 -9.99 -1.91 -8.47
CA ASN A 19 -9.41 -2.57 -7.31
C ASN A 19 -9.80 -4.04 -7.27
N GLY A 20 -8.94 -4.86 -6.73
CA GLY A 20 -9.26 -6.26 -6.45
C GLY A 20 -10.39 -6.37 -5.43
N LEU A 21 -10.36 -5.54 -4.40
CA LEU A 21 -11.42 -5.42 -3.39
C LEU A 21 -11.58 -3.97 -2.93
N THR A 22 -12.77 -3.40 -3.15
CA THR A 22 -13.13 -2.04 -2.67
C THR A 22 -14.08 -2.11 -1.49
N LEU A 23 -13.75 -1.45 -0.37
CA LEU A 23 -14.50 -1.46 0.88
C LEU A 23 -15.00 -0.06 1.24
N ASN A 24 -16.23 0.26 0.86
CA ASN A 24 -16.85 1.57 1.07
C ASN A 24 -17.58 1.64 2.42
N GLY A 25 -16.96 2.25 3.43
CA GLY A 25 -17.58 2.52 4.72
C GLY A 25 -17.99 1.27 5.52
N VAL A 26 -17.33 0.15 5.28
CA VAL A 26 -17.70 -1.14 5.90
C VAL A 26 -17.38 -1.12 7.39
N GLY A 27 -18.33 -1.54 8.21
CA GLY A 27 -18.22 -1.51 9.66
C GLY A 27 -17.53 -2.75 10.26
N SER A 28 -17.07 -2.61 11.51
CA SER A 28 -16.32 -3.64 12.25
C SER A 28 -17.10 -4.93 12.56
N GLY A 29 -18.43 -4.92 12.35
CA GLY A 29 -19.26 -6.14 12.47
C GLY A 29 -19.16 -7.07 11.26
N THR A 30 -18.54 -6.61 10.16
CA THR A 30 -18.34 -7.44 8.96
C THR A 30 -17.07 -8.25 9.11
N LYS A 31 -17.14 -9.54 8.80
CA LYS A 31 -16.00 -10.45 8.80
C LYS A 31 -15.43 -10.57 7.39
N ILE A 32 -14.18 -10.18 7.20
CA ILE A 32 -13.45 -10.29 5.92
C ILE A 32 -12.11 -10.97 6.22
N GLU A 33 -11.93 -12.16 5.67
CA GLU A 33 -10.71 -12.94 5.87
C GLU A 33 -10.44 -13.87 4.69
N ASN A 34 -9.17 -14.23 4.52
CA ASN A 34 -8.69 -15.13 3.48
C ASN A 34 -9.00 -14.60 2.07
N ILE A 35 -8.44 -13.46 1.76
CA ILE A 35 -8.58 -12.78 0.48
C ILE A 35 -7.32 -13.04 -0.37
N TYR A 36 -7.53 -13.36 -1.63
CA TYR A 36 -6.47 -13.44 -2.63
C TYR A 36 -6.82 -12.55 -3.82
N VAL A 37 -5.98 -11.59 -4.09
CA VAL A 37 -6.06 -10.70 -5.26
C VAL A 37 -4.87 -10.97 -6.15
N LEU A 38 -5.14 -11.20 -7.43
CA LEU A 38 -4.15 -11.45 -8.46
C LEU A 38 -4.39 -10.50 -9.62
N GLU A 39 -3.37 -9.69 -9.96
CA GLU A 39 -3.36 -8.81 -11.13
C GLU A 39 -4.59 -7.87 -11.19
N SER A 40 -4.86 -7.14 -10.10
CA SER A 40 -5.85 -6.05 -10.14
C SER A 40 -5.37 -4.94 -11.07
N ALA A 41 -6.31 -4.27 -11.73
CA ALA A 41 -6.01 -3.18 -12.67
C ALA A 41 -5.85 -1.81 -11.97
N ASP A 42 -5.83 -1.81 -10.67
CA ASP A 42 -5.65 -0.71 -9.75
C ASP A 42 -5.12 -1.31 -8.44
N ASP A 43 -5.55 -0.86 -7.26
CA ASP A 43 -5.13 -1.43 -5.98
C ASP A 43 -5.54 -2.89 -5.79
N ALA A 44 -4.78 -3.62 -4.99
CA ALA A 44 -5.25 -4.93 -4.55
C ALA A 44 -6.43 -4.81 -3.57
N ILE A 45 -6.35 -3.90 -2.62
CA ILE A 45 -7.45 -3.57 -1.71
C ILE A 45 -7.46 -2.07 -1.43
N GLU A 46 -8.64 -1.46 -1.47
CA GLU A 46 -8.82 -0.06 -1.09
C GLU A 46 -9.95 0.10 -0.06
N PHE A 47 -9.64 0.85 1.01
CA PHE A 47 -10.57 1.14 2.11
C PHE A 47 -11.02 2.60 2.04
N PHE A 48 -12.22 2.85 1.54
CA PHE A 48 -12.89 4.16 1.58
C PHE A 48 -13.60 4.35 2.91
N GLY A 49 -12.86 4.70 3.96
CA GLY A 49 -13.41 4.85 5.30
C GLY A 49 -13.87 3.54 5.93
N GLY A 50 -14.67 3.66 6.97
CA GLY A 50 -15.16 2.50 7.71
C GLY A 50 -14.23 2.02 8.82
N THR A 51 -14.58 0.87 9.41
CA THR A 51 -13.88 0.31 10.59
C THR A 51 -13.72 -1.21 10.51
N VAL A 52 -13.89 -1.80 9.32
CA VAL A 52 -13.80 -3.25 9.13
C VAL A 52 -12.36 -3.72 9.36
N ASN A 53 -12.21 -4.91 9.93
CA ASN A 53 -10.92 -5.58 10.00
C ASN A 53 -10.81 -6.62 8.89
N VAL A 54 -9.65 -6.67 8.25
CA VAL A 54 -9.32 -7.67 7.22
C VAL A 54 -8.17 -8.54 7.73
N THR A 55 -8.29 -9.85 7.54
CA THR A 55 -7.27 -10.79 7.99
C THR A 55 -6.88 -11.75 6.87
N ASN A 56 -5.59 -12.02 6.73
CA ASN A 56 -5.01 -12.91 5.72
C ASN A 56 -5.33 -12.44 4.29
N LEU A 57 -4.68 -11.38 3.85
CA LEU A 57 -4.76 -10.86 2.49
C LEU A 57 -3.45 -11.16 1.75
N LEU A 58 -3.54 -11.86 0.62
CA LEU A 58 -2.48 -12.00 -0.37
C LEU A 58 -2.80 -11.12 -1.58
N ALA A 59 -1.92 -10.19 -1.90
CA ALA A 59 -1.95 -9.34 -3.08
C ALA A 59 -0.77 -9.69 -4.00
N VAL A 60 -1.03 -10.03 -5.25
CA VAL A 60 0.00 -10.37 -6.24
C VAL A 60 -0.18 -9.51 -7.47
N ASN A 61 0.85 -8.78 -7.83
CA ASN A 61 0.91 -7.92 -9.02
C ASN A 61 -0.27 -6.95 -9.16
N PRO A 62 -0.66 -6.16 -8.13
CA PRO A 62 -1.58 -5.06 -8.35
C PRO A 62 -0.93 -3.99 -9.22
N ASP A 63 -1.72 -3.28 -10.03
CA ASP A 63 -1.17 -2.27 -10.95
C ASP A 63 -0.80 -0.98 -10.23
N ASP A 64 -1.56 -0.59 -9.19
CA ASP A 64 -1.21 0.53 -8.33
C ASP A 64 -0.77 0.03 -6.94
N ASP A 65 -1.47 0.34 -5.89
CA ASP A 65 -1.03 0.07 -4.52
C ASP A 65 -1.37 -1.36 -4.05
N MET A 66 -0.50 -1.96 -3.25
CA MET A 66 -0.82 -3.25 -2.63
C MET A 66 -1.91 -3.10 -1.58
N PHE A 67 -1.88 -2.01 -0.80
CA PHE A 67 -2.85 -1.73 0.26
C PHE A 67 -3.10 -0.23 0.36
N ASP A 68 -4.30 0.24 -0.01
CA ASP A 68 -4.70 1.66 0.08
C ASP A 68 -5.72 1.91 1.19
N PHE A 69 -5.49 2.96 1.97
CA PHE A 69 -6.28 3.37 3.12
C PHE A 69 -6.66 4.84 3.01
N THR A 70 -7.94 5.12 2.81
CA THR A 70 -8.37 6.51 2.58
C THR A 70 -9.67 6.85 3.31
N GLN A 71 -10.08 8.09 3.22
CA GLN A 71 -11.37 8.64 3.66
C GLN A 71 -11.74 8.35 5.11
N GLY A 72 -10.77 8.38 6.02
CA GLY A 72 -11.04 8.21 7.45
C GLY A 72 -11.22 6.75 7.88
N TYR A 73 -10.61 5.83 7.19
CA TYR A 73 -10.58 4.42 7.61
C TYR A 73 -9.88 4.25 8.95
N SER A 74 -10.46 3.43 9.84
CA SER A 74 -9.93 3.18 11.19
C SER A 74 -10.12 1.73 11.65
N GLY A 75 -9.66 0.78 10.86
CA GLY A 75 -9.64 -0.64 11.17
C GLY A 75 -8.24 -1.22 11.23
N THR A 76 -8.16 -2.55 11.17
CA THR A 76 -6.89 -3.29 11.16
C THR A 76 -6.80 -4.21 9.95
N LEU A 77 -5.69 -4.11 9.21
CA LEU A 77 -5.26 -5.12 8.25
C LEU A 77 -4.23 -6.02 8.93
N LYS A 78 -4.53 -7.29 9.07
CA LYS A 78 -3.68 -8.24 9.76
C LYS A 78 -3.26 -9.39 8.85
N ASN A 79 -1.99 -9.75 8.92
CA ASN A 79 -1.38 -10.80 8.09
C ASN A 79 -1.59 -10.51 6.60
N CYS A 80 -0.95 -9.46 6.10
CA CYS A 80 -0.98 -9.11 4.68
C CYS A 80 0.35 -9.44 4.01
N TYR A 81 0.25 -9.92 2.78
CA TYR A 81 1.39 -10.31 1.96
C TYR A 81 1.23 -9.71 0.57
N GLY A 82 2.10 -8.77 0.21
CA GLY A 82 2.13 -8.13 -1.09
C GLY A 82 3.30 -8.64 -1.92
N VAL A 83 3.09 -8.87 -3.21
CA VAL A 83 4.10 -9.39 -4.13
C VAL A 83 4.07 -8.63 -5.44
N TRP A 84 5.21 -8.14 -5.87
CA TRP A 84 5.52 -7.90 -7.28
C TRP A 84 6.53 -8.93 -7.74
N GLU A 85 6.13 -9.74 -8.70
CA GLU A 85 6.94 -10.84 -9.22
C GLU A 85 8.05 -10.36 -10.15
N ASN A 86 9.04 -11.22 -10.37
CA ASN A 86 10.06 -10.97 -11.38
C ASN A 86 9.42 -10.86 -12.77
N GLY A 87 9.74 -9.78 -13.48
CA GLY A 87 9.17 -9.46 -14.80
C GLY A 87 7.84 -8.72 -14.77
N TYR A 88 7.27 -8.49 -13.60
CA TYR A 88 6.11 -7.61 -13.46
C TYR A 88 6.49 -6.14 -13.73
N THR A 89 5.56 -5.41 -14.31
CA THR A 89 5.68 -3.97 -14.56
C THR A 89 4.31 -3.34 -14.35
N SER A 90 4.22 -2.40 -13.40
CA SER A 90 3.04 -1.56 -13.23
C SER A 90 2.90 -0.57 -14.39
N THR A 91 1.68 -0.19 -14.72
CA THR A 91 1.37 0.88 -15.68
C THR A 91 1.07 2.21 -14.99
N GLU A 92 0.96 2.22 -13.67
CA GLU A 92 0.72 3.42 -12.88
C GLU A 92 2.01 4.24 -12.65
N ALA A 93 1.82 5.55 -12.42
CA ALA A 93 2.94 6.49 -12.30
C ALA A 93 3.60 6.48 -10.92
N ASP A 94 2.86 6.07 -9.90
CA ASP A 94 3.28 6.17 -8.50
C ASP A 94 2.86 4.98 -7.60
N PRO A 95 2.98 3.73 -8.09
CA PRO A 95 2.53 2.55 -7.35
C PRO A 95 3.36 2.30 -6.08
N ARG A 96 2.73 1.77 -5.02
CA ARG A 96 3.33 1.63 -3.68
C ARG A 96 3.03 0.28 -3.04
N GLY A 97 3.70 0.04 -1.93
CA GLY A 97 3.31 -1.03 -1.02
C GLY A 97 2.11 -0.66 -0.15
N ILE A 98 2.15 0.51 0.46
CA ILE A 98 1.03 1.15 1.16
C ILE A 98 0.88 2.58 0.65
N GLU A 99 -0.35 2.97 0.30
CA GLU A 99 -0.77 4.36 0.27
C GLU A 99 -1.75 4.64 1.42
N ALA A 100 -1.63 5.79 2.07
CA ALA A 100 -2.54 6.18 3.14
C ALA A 100 -2.85 7.66 3.07
N ASP A 101 -4.11 7.97 2.78
CA ASP A 101 -4.65 9.30 2.81
C ASP A 101 -5.50 9.56 4.07
N GLY A 102 -5.55 10.81 4.50
CA GLY A 102 -6.41 11.21 5.59
C GLY A 102 -7.89 11.22 5.21
N ASN A 103 -8.51 12.38 5.22
CA ASN A 103 -9.91 12.52 4.83
C ASN A 103 -10.02 13.18 3.46
N LEU A 104 -10.80 12.57 2.57
CA LEU A 104 -11.17 13.08 1.25
C LEU A 104 -10.00 13.72 0.47
N ASP A 105 -8.96 12.97 0.24
CA ASP A 105 -7.83 13.39 -0.62
C ASP A 105 -7.22 14.76 -0.22
N GLY A 106 -7.12 15.01 1.06
CA GLY A 106 -6.61 16.28 1.61
C GLY A 106 -7.55 17.47 1.43
N LEU A 107 -8.77 17.30 0.95
CA LEU A 107 -9.73 18.39 0.80
C LEU A 107 -10.29 18.87 2.15
N TYR A 108 -10.26 18.01 3.17
CA TYR A 108 -10.75 18.33 4.51
C TYR A 108 -9.70 18.01 5.59
N PRO A 109 -8.54 18.69 5.58
CA PRO A 109 -7.41 18.38 6.48
C PRO A 109 -7.73 18.60 7.96
N THR A 110 -8.77 19.36 8.28
CA THR A 110 -9.23 19.62 9.65
C THR A 110 -10.38 18.75 10.08
N HIS A 111 -10.83 17.80 9.26
CA HIS A 111 -11.91 16.90 9.61
C HIS A 111 -11.49 16.01 10.79
N LEU A 112 -12.42 15.78 11.74
CA LEU A 112 -12.15 15.01 12.96
C LEU A 112 -11.85 13.53 12.70
N ARG A 113 -12.27 13.00 11.56
CA ARG A 113 -12.06 11.60 11.17
C ARG A 113 -11.04 11.54 10.04
N GLN A 114 -9.80 11.68 10.37
CA GLN A 114 -8.70 11.28 9.49
C GLN A 114 -8.52 9.76 9.56
N SER A 115 -7.91 9.17 8.54
CA SER A 115 -7.56 7.76 8.62
C SER A 115 -6.61 7.53 9.81
N ASP A 116 -6.95 6.55 10.67
CA ASP A 116 -6.15 6.14 11.83
C ASP A 116 -6.26 4.62 11.95
N PHE A 117 -5.37 3.90 11.30
CA PHE A 117 -5.47 2.47 11.09
C PHE A 117 -4.24 1.71 11.58
N ARG A 118 -4.37 0.39 11.59
CA ARG A 118 -3.31 -0.50 12.01
C ARG A 118 -3.01 -1.57 10.96
N VAL A 119 -1.73 -1.84 10.74
CA VAL A 119 -1.26 -2.98 9.96
C VAL A 119 -0.40 -3.86 10.87
N GLU A 120 -0.75 -5.14 10.97
CA GLU A 120 -0.03 -6.12 11.79
C GLU A 120 0.46 -7.28 10.93
N ASN A 121 1.74 -7.60 11.06
CA ASN A 121 2.40 -8.65 10.29
C ASN A 121 2.21 -8.41 8.78
N MET A 122 3.06 -7.61 8.21
CA MET A 122 3.08 -7.32 6.77
C MET A 122 4.36 -7.86 6.15
N THR A 123 4.23 -8.58 5.05
CA THR A 123 5.37 -8.88 4.17
C THR A 123 5.13 -8.25 2.81
N ILE A 124 6.12 -7.52 2.30
CA ILE A 124 6.16 -7.05 0.91
C ILE A 124 7.39 -7.69 0.25
N VAL A 125 7.16 -8.33 -0.90
CA VAL A 125 8.21 -8.84 -1.77
C VAL A 125 8.16 -8.07 -3.09
N ASN A 126 9.20 -7.30 -3.36
CA ASN A 126 9.34 -6.63 -4.63
C ASN A 126 10.50 -7.26 -5.42
N ASN A 127 10.15 -8.11 -6.40
CA ASN A 127 11.07 -8.71 -7.35
C ASN A 127 10.94 -8.12 -8.76
N ALA A 128 10.10 -7.11 -8.95
CA ALA A 128 10.01 -6.38 -10.20
C ALA A 128 11.35 -5.72 -10.54
N ALA A 129 11.65 -5.60 -11.82
CA ALA A 129 12.92 -5.01 -12.24
C ALA A 129 13.06 -3.58 -11.73
N ASP A 130 14.20 -3.30 -11.12
CA ASP A 130 14.55 -1.96 -10.68
C ASP A 130 14.92 -1.09 -11.89
N LYS A 131 14.00 -0.24 -12.34
CA LYS A 131 14.23 0.65 -13.48
C LYS A 131 14.81 1.99 -13.02
N ALA A 132 15.82 2.44 -13.69
CA ALA A 132 16.59 3.64 -13.31
C ALA A 132 15.86 4.97 -13.56
N ASP A 133 14.76 4.95 -14.29
CA ASP A 133 14.06 6.15 -14.78
C ASP A 133 12.91 6.65 -13.89
N ASN A 134 12.69 6.03 -12.73
CA ASN A 134 11.59 6.32 -11.82
C ASN A 134 10.18 6.16 -12.44
N VAL A 135 10.09 5.52 -13.57
CA VAL A 135 8.86 5.08 -14.20
C VAL A 135 8.75 3.57 -14.02
N ASP A 136 7.58 3.05 -13.76
CA ASP A 136 7.33 1.63 -13.52
C ASP A 136 8.11 1.03 -12.31
N ARG A 137 8.34 1.84 -11.29
CA ARG A 137 9.06 1.46 -10.07
C ARG A 137 8.18 1.76 -8.86
N MET A 138 8.29 0.96 -7.82
CA MET A 138 7.70 1.30 -6.51
C MET A 138 8.21 2.67 -6.04
N GLN A 139 7.31 3.64 -5.92
CA GLN A 139 7.67 5.00 -5.53
C GLN A 139 8.05 5.04 -4.05
N ASP A 140 7.20 4.50 -3.21
CA ASP A 140 7.41 4.37 -1.79
C ASP A 140 7.01 2.97 -1.34
N VAL A 141 7.72 2.38 -0.39
CA VAL A 141 7.20 1.17 0.24
C VAL A 141 5.99 1.52 1.10
N ILE A 142 6.04 2.67 1.78
CA ILE A 142 4.95 3.18 2.61
C ILE A 142 4.80 4.68 2.38
N LYS A 143 3.64 5.10 1.89
CA LYS A 143 3.21 6.49 1.80
C LYS A 143 2.15 6.79 2.84
N ILE A 144 2.38 7.77 3.71
CA ILE A 144 1.39 8.26 4.66
C ILE A 144 1.30 9.76 4.47
N ARG A 145 0.13 10.28 4.06
CA ARG A 145 -0.03 11.67 3.69
C ARG A 145 -1.37 12.24 4.11
N ARG A 146 -1.53 13.55 3.98
CA ARG A 146 -2.81 14.26 4.11
C ARG A 146 -3.52 14.02 5.43
N GLY A 147 -2.74 13.95 6.53
CA GLY A 147 -3.25 13.77 7.87
C GLY A 147 -3.50 12.32 8.30
N ALA A 148 -3.32 11.34 7.43
CA ALA A 148 -3.44 9.93 7.80
C ALA A 148 -2.47 9.57 8.91
N LYS A 149 -2.91 8.67 9.80
CA LYS A 149 -2.12 8.09 10.88
C LYS A 149 -2.13 6.58 10.77
N ALA A 150 -0.96 5.97 10.85
CA ALA A 150 -0.80 4.53 10.77
C ALA A 150 0.02 3.97 11.94
N ALA A 151 -0.37 2.79 12.41
CA ALA A 151 0.44 1.97 13.30
C ALA A 151 0.84 0.68 12.57
N ILE A 152 2.07 0.62 12.06
CA ILE A 152 2.56 -0.54 11.30
C ILE A 152 3.53 -1.33 12.17
N VAL A 153 3.19 -2.58 12.45
CA VAL A 153 3.90 -3.45 13.38
C VAL A 153 4.34 -4.73 12.69
N ASN A 154 5.60 -5.11 12.91
CA ASN A 154 6.19 -6.32 12.36
C ASN A 154 6.10 -6.37 10.83
N ALA A 155 6.61 -5.34 10.16
CA ALA A 155 6.71 -5.32 8.70
C ALA A 155 8.06 -5.87 8.23
N LEU A 156 8.04 -6.73 7.22
CA LEU A 156 9.22 -7.23 6.50
C LEU A 156 9.10 -6.86 5.03
N VAL A 157 10.13 -6.21 4.51
CA VAL A 157 10.22 -5.83 3.10
C VAL A 157 11.49 -6.41 2.50
N LYS A 158 11.34 -7.15 1.41
CA LYS A 158 12.45 -7.86 0.78
C LYS A 158 12.25 -8.00 -0.73
N GLY A 159 13.27 -8.43 -1.43
CA GLY A 159 13.23 -8.73 -2.86
C GLY A 159 14.48 -8.24 -3.57
N THR A 160 14.49 -8.42 -4.88
CA THR A 160 15.58 -8.00 -5.79
C THR A 160 15.31 -6.67 -6.49
N GLY A 161 14.09 -6.17 -6.41
CA GLY A 161 13.68 -4.86 -6.91
C GLY A 161 14.10 -3.72 -5.97
N GLY A 162 13.64 -2.53 -6.28
CA GLY A 162 13.94 -1.33 -5.51
C GLY A 162 12.71 -0.46 -5.24
N SER A 163 12.91 0.57 -4.42
CA SER A 163 11.95 1.64 -4.19
C SER A 163 12.67 2.98 -4.19
N ILE A 164 11.96 4.08 -4.40
CA ILE A 164 12.56 5.40 -4.19
C ILE A 164 12.73 5.59 -2.69
N ASP A 165 11.66 5.76 -1.94
CA ASP A 165 11.72 5.94 -0.49
C ASP A 165 11.20 4.67 0.26
N LEU A 166 11.70 4.43 1.47
CA LEU A 166 11.12 3.40 2.32
C LEU A 166 9.82 3.90 2.96
N ILE A 167 9.84 5.11 3.51
CA ILE A 167 8.68 5.77 4.11
C ILE A 167 8.66 7.21 3.62
N ASP A 168 7.57 7.63 2.98
CA ASP A 168 7.32 9.04 2.67
C ASP A 168 6.10 9.57 3.40
N MET A 169 6.32 10.60 4.22
CA MET A 169 5.30 11.32 4.99
C MET A 169 4.92 12.65 4.37
N SER A 170 5.43 12.97 3.18
CA SER A 170 5.27 14.28 2.55
C SER A 170 4.17 14.29 1.49
N ASP A 171 3.45 15.39 1.36
CA ASP A 171 2.53 15.66 0.26
C ASP A 171 2.21 17.16 0.20
N SER A 172 1.91 17.67 -1.00
CA SER A 172 1.60 19.09 -1.23
C SER A 172 0.28 19.54 -0.58
N LYS A 173 -0.65 18.59 -0.36
CA LYS A 173 -1.95 18.84 0.32
C LYS A 173 -1.89 18.58 1.83
N GLY A 174 -0.73 18.20 2.35
CA GLY A 174 -0.48 17.99 3.76
C GLY A 174 0.30 16.72 4.07
N ALA A 175 1.21 16.81 5.02
CA ALA A 175 1.99 15.67 5.48
C ALA A 175 1.13 14.64 6.20
N GLY A 176 1.65 13.41 6.32
CA GLY A 176 1.12 12.40 7.23
C GLY A 176 1.23 12.83 8.70
N ASN A 177 0.44 12.22 9.56
CA ASN A 177 0.47 12.50 10.98
C ASN A 177 1.76 11.94 11.60
N ALA A 178 2.56 12.83 12.18
CA ALA A 178 3.85 12.48 12.79
C ALA A 178 3.75 11.48 13.96
N ASP A 179 2.57 11.35 14.60
CA ASP A 179 2.30 10.35 15.63
C ASP A 179 2.01 8.94 15.07
N SER A 180 2.16 8.73 13.78
CA SER A 180 2.24 7.39 13.19
C SER A 180 3.42 6.62 13.79
N SER A 181 3.36 5.30 13.75
CA SER A 181 4.45 4.43 14.21
C SER A 181 4.73 3.33 13.21
N VAL A 182 6.01 3.13 12.88
CA VAL A 182 6.43 2.10 11.93
C VAL A 182 7.59 1.28 12.49
N SER A 183 7.40 -0.04 12.52
CA SER A 183 8.45 -1.03 12.79
C SER A 183 8.62 -1.91 11.54
N ILE A 184 9.73 -1.74 10.84
CA ILE A 184 9.97 -2.35 9.54
C ILE A 184 11.40 -2.89 9.41
N THR A 185 11.56 -4.08 8.87
CA THR A 185 12.85 -4.60 8.41
C THR A 185 12.86 -4.51 6.87
N ASN A 186 13.86 -3.85 6.30
CA ASN A 186 13.98 -3.62 4.86
C ASN A 186 15.28 -4.16 4.29
N SER A 187 15.19 -4.83 3.15
CA SER A 187 16.35 -5.24 2.35
C SER A 187 16.30 -4.81 0.89
N LEU A 188 15.27 -4.05 0.48
CA LEU A 188 15.25 -3.47 -0.86
C LEU A 188 16.32 -2.40 -1.04
N ASN A 189 16.77 -2.24 -2.27
CA ASN A 189 17.57 -1.10 -2.65
C ASN A 189 16.72 0.18 -2.66
N LEU A 190 17.18 1.21 -1.96
CA LEU A 190 16.53 2.52 -1.94
C LEU A 190 17.37 3.52 -2.72
N THR A 191 16.75 4.26 -3.64
CA THR A 191 17.42 5.35 -4.36
C THR A 191 17.22 6.71 -3.72
N GLY A 192 16.20 6.85 -2.86
CA GLY A 192 15.89 8.03 -2.09
C GLY A 192 16.22 7.87 -0.61
N LYS A 193 15.22 8.03 0.24
CA LYS A 193 15.39 8.11 1.70
C LYS A 193 14.76 6.92 2.42
N LYS A 194 15.30 6.59 3.60
CA LYS A 194 14.60 5.72 4.54
C LYS A 194 13.37 6.37 5.16
N LEU A 195 13.44 7.67 5.39
CA LEU A 195 12.32 8.48 5.86
C LEU A 195 12.36 9.87 5.21
N ASN A 196 11.32 10.19 4.48
CA ASN A 196 11.06 11.51 3.93
C ASN A 196 9.91 12.16 4.73
N GLY A 197 10.18 13.26 5.42
CA GLY A 197 9.24 13.93 6.31
C GLY A 197 9.49 13.62 7.79
N THR A 198 8.44 13.63 8.63
CA THR A 198 8.55 13.49 10.09
C THR A 198 7.70 12.33 10.59
N LEU A 199 8.34 11.45 11.36
CA LEU A 199 7.72 10.31 12.02
C LEU A 199 8.31 10.17 13.42
N ASN A 200 7.48 10.30 14.47
CA ASN A 200 7.95 10.33 15.86
C ASN A 200 8.42 8.95 16.34
N THR A 201 7.86 7.87 15.80
CA THR A 201 8.20 6.50 16.18
C THR A 201 8.56 5.68 14.95
N PHE A 202 9.85 5.59 14.66
CA PHE A 202 10.39 4.78 13.57
C PHE A 202 11.46 3.83 14.08
N ALA A 203 11.31 2.55 13.79
CA ALA A 203 12.26 1.51 14.15
C ALA A 203 12.56 0.58 12.96
N GLU A 204 13.83 0.30 12.73
CA GLU A 204 14.32 -0.70 11.77
C GLU A 204 15.01 -1.86 12.52
N PRO A 205 14.26 -2.71 13.24
CA PRO A 205 14.86 -3.89 13.85
C PRO A 205 15.25 -4.91 12.77
N ALA A 206 16.31 -5.67 13.00
CA ALA A 206 16.72 -6.74 12.08
C ALA A 206 15.83 -8.00 12.15
N GLY A 207 14.87 -8.03 13.07
CA GLY A 207 14.15 -9.24 13.45
C GLY A 207 12.64 -9.24 13.18
N ASN A 208 12.09 -8.30 12.43
CA ASN A 208 10.71 -8.43 11.99
C ASN A 208 10.56 -9.60 11.03
N THR A 209 9.55 -10.41 11.22
CA THR A 209 9.29 -11.62 10.44
C THR A 209 8.21 -11.40 9.37
N GLY A 210 7.43 -10.32 9.51
CA GLY A 210 6.28 -10.08 8.64
C GLY A 210 5.20 -11.14 8.79
N THR A 211 4.56 -11.43 7.69
CA THR A 211 3.54 -12.48 7.57
C THR A 211 4.14 -13.74 6.95
N GLU A 212 3.84 -14.89 7.55
CA GLU A 212 4.28 -16.19 7.06
C GLU A 212 3.52 -16.61 5.79
N ALA A 213 4.24 -16.98 4.73
CA ALA A 213 3.66 -17.47 3.48
C ALA A 213 2.75 -18.69 3.66
N SER A 214 3.02 -19.50 4.70
CA SER A 214 2.22 -20.69 5.03
C SER A 214 0.74 -20.40 5.31
N LEU A 215 0.39 -19.18 5.71
CA LEU A 215 -1.00 -18.76 5.90
C LEU A 215 -1.80 -18.70 4.59
N PHE A 216 -1.13 -18.69 3.44
CA PHE A 216 -1.75 -18.54 2.12
C PHE A 216 -1.69 -19.78 1.25
N THR A 217 -1.36 -20.95 1.81
CA THR A 217 -1.27 -22.22 1.06
C THR A 217 -2.60 -22.59 0.37
N TRP A 218 -3.72 -22.14 0.91
CA TRP A 218 -5.05 -22.34 0.34
C TRP A 218 -5.26 -21.64 -1.02
N THR A 219 -4.44 -20.64 -1.36
CA THR A 219 -4.51 -19.91 -2.65
C THR A 219 -3.94 -20.72 -3.81
N GLY A 220 -3.07 -21.69 -3.53
CA GLY A 220 -2.27 -22.39 -4.54
C GLY A 220 -1.12 -21.53 -5.12
N TYR A 221 -0.90 -20.33 -4.60
CA TYR A 221 0.19 -19.47 -5.05
C TYR A 221 1.56 -20.09 -4.71
N ASN A 222 2.50 -20.02 -5.67
CA ASN A 222 3.83 -20.62 -5.52
C ASN A 222 4.84 -19.64 -4.89
N PHE A 223 4.93 -19.63 -3.58
CA PHE A 223 5.90 -18.79 -2.85
C PHE A 223 7.37 -19.19 -3.05
N SER A 224 7.67 -20.35 -3.61
CA SER A 224 9.06 -20.77 -3.83
C SER A 224 9.73 -20.08 -5.01
N SER A 225 8.98 -19.31 -5.79
CA SER A 225 9.48 -18.47 -6.88
C SER A 225 9.92 -17.08 -6.45
N LEU A 226 9.73 -16.72 -5.17
CA LEU A 226 10.02 -15.39 -4.61
C LEU A 226 11.45 -15.25 -4.08
#